data_b34dd876e6c60df92c0e5f10070b2529
#
_entry.id   b34dd876e6c60df92c0e5f10070b2529
#
_cell.length_a   1.000
_cell.length_b   1.000
_cell.length_c   1.000
_cell.angle_alpha   90.00
_cell.angle_beta   90.00
_cell.angle_gamma   90.00
#
_symmetry.space_group_name_H-M   'P 1'
#
loop_
_entity.id
_entity.type
_entity.pdbx_description
1 polymer ?
#
loop_
_entity_poly.entity_id
_entity_poly.type
_entity_poly.pdbx_seq_one_letter_code
_entity_poly.pdbx_strand_id
1 'polypeptide(L)'
;MQTQFLSALSDKTQNKNNKCPTSKIFRFWTVLAAFFLSMSFSAPSYSHRGALDEIDVCRIRVGTEKIHFTAYTPTLTQSQGFCRFIPNVGLTNLIFDYEGKKLRDVSIEFEVTKEPEGTRIFYQEPQKSKTGTVKADIDFSKYGAGDYLAHVTIAHDGEKQDTHLPFVIGVEESKTPWGRYLFFVISVAVLVTLGIAYLTRKYGSGQEDTHL
;
A
#
# COMPACT_ATOMS: atom_id res chain seq x y z
N MET A 1 26.21 62.68 60.06
CA MET A 1 25.37 63.17 58.94
C MET A 1 25.88 62.58 57.60
N GLN A 2 26.14 61.25 57.54
CA GLN A 2 26.78 60.63 56.35
C GLN A 2 26.37 59.15 56.13
N THR A 3 25.27 58.72 56.75
CA THR A 3 24.82 57.31 56.66
C THR A 3 23.48 57.06 55.90
N GLN A 4 22.92 58.11 55.31
CA GLN A 4 21.65 57.95 54.58
C GLN A 4 21.76 57.99 52.99
N PHE A 5 22.99 58.16 52.50
CA PHE A 5 23.16 58.32 51.03
C PHE A 5 23.50 57.01 50.30
N LEU A 6 23.76 55.91 51.04
CA LEU A 6 24.13 54.61 50.44
C LEU A 6 22.96 53.61 50.30
N SER A 7 21.82 53.89 50.94
CA SER A 7 20.63 53.02 50.82
C SER A 7 19.75 53.27 49.60
N ALA A 8 19.98 54.40 48.87
CA ALA A 8 19.17 54.75 47.69
C ALA A 8 19.71 54.26 46.35
N LEU A 9 20.89 53.62 46.32
CA LEU A 9 21.50 53.11 45.09
C LEU A 9 21.35 51.58 44.93
N SER A 10 20.77 50.88 45.93
CA SER A 10 20.61 49.40 45.88
C SER A 10 19.28 48.93 45.36
N ASP A 11 18.34 49.78 45.01
CA ASP A 11 16.97 49.37 44.67
C ASP A 11 16.57 49.63 43.21
N LYS A 12 17.52 49.64 42.28
CA LYS A 12 17.23 49.76 40.82
C LYS A 12 17.82 48.68 39.95
N THR A 13 18.14 47.52 40.50
CA THR A 13 18.34 46.31 39.68
C THR A 13 17.12 45.40 39.75
N GLN A 14 15.94 45.93 39.47
CA GLN A 14 14.76 45.16 39.18
C GLN A 14 14.91 44.45 37.84
N ASN A 15 15.27 43.22 37.96
CA ASN A 15 14.77 42.04 37.30
C ASN A 15 13.82 42.33 36.13
N LYS A 16 14.39 42.70 34.99
CA LYS A 16 13.71 42.60 33.71
C LYS A 16 13.74 41.10 33.31
N ASN A 17 12.75 40.34 33.76
CA ASN A 17 12.45 39.04 33.25
C ASN A 17 12.24 39.11 31.74
N ASN A 18 13.30 39.12 30.98
CA ASN A 18 13.32 38.90 29.56
C ASN A 18 12.92 37.45 29.32
N LYS A 19 11.63 37.15 29.41
CA LYS A 19 11.08 35.90 28.89
C LYS A 19 11.41 35.88 27.41
N CYS A 20 12.49 35.20 27.08
CA CYS A 20 13.00 35.02 25.76
C CYS A 20 11.87 34.46 24.86
N PRO A 21 11.42 35.17 23.81
CA PRO A 21 10.32 34.73 22.97
C PRO A 21 10.61 33.39 22.25
N THR A 22 11.85 32.93 22.33
CA THR A 22 12.31 31.67 21.74
C THR A 22 11.60 30.42 22.25
N SER A 23 11.01 30.44 23.46
CA SER A 23 10.32 29.27 24.01
C SER A 23 9.01 28.94 23.29
N LYS A 24 8.27 29.95 22.82
CA LYS A 24 7.00 29.73 22.10
C LYS A 24 7.25 29.20 20.67
N ILE A 25 8.27 29.72 20.03
CA ILE A 25 8.67 29.28 18.68
C ILE A 25 9.22 27.86 18.74
N PHE A 26 10.04 27.54 19.74
CA PHE A 26 10.57 26.19 19.93
C PHE A 26 9.45 25.17 20.20
N ARG A 27 8.47 25.52 21.04
CA ARG A 27 7.29 24.67 21.30
C ARG A 27 6.44 24.46 20.03
N PHE A 28 6.25 25.49 19.23
CA PHE A 28 5.54 25.37 17.96
C PHE A 28 6.24 24.40 17.00
N TRP A 29 7.56 24.47 16.88
CA TRP A 29 8.34 23.58 16.02
C TRP A 29 8.37 22.14 16.53
N THR A 30 8.42 21.91 17.85
CA THR A 30 8.36 20.57 18.41
C THR A 30 6.99 19.91 18.19
N VAL A 31 5.90 20.66 18.32
CA VAL A 31 4.54 20.16 18.05
C VAL A 31 4.38 19.86 16.55
N LEU A 32 4.89 20.72 15.68
CA LEU A 32 4.84 20.52 14.23
C LEU A 32 5.64 19.27 13.82
N ALA A 33 6.84 19.09 14.36
CA ALA A 33 7.67 17.92 14.12
C ALA A 33 7.00 16.63 14.62
N ALA A 34 6.39 16.65 15.80
CA ALA A 34 5.65 15.52 16.36
C ALA A 34 4.42 15.17 15.50
N PHE A 35 3.72 16.17 14.97
CA PHE A 35 2.58 15.98 14.07
C PHE A 35 2.99 15.31 12.75
N PHE A 36 4.08 15.75 12.13
CA PHE A 36 4.60 15.11 10.91
C PHE A 36 5.14 13.71 11.18
N LEU A 37 5.76 13.48 12.34
CA LEU A 37 6.24 12.16 12.74
C LEU A 37 5.07 11.19 12.94
N SER A 38 3.96 11.62 13.54
CA SER A 38 2.76 10.79 13.75
C SER A 38 2.08 10.40 12.43
N MET A 39 2.06 11.28 11.42
CA MET A 39 1.55 10.97 10.08
C MET A 39 2.39 9.92 9.35
N SER A 40 3.70 9.82 9.64
CA SER A 40 4.59 8.85 9.02
C SER A 40 4.34 7.40 9.50
N PHE A 41 3.66 7.20 10.62
CA PHE A 41 3.34 5.89 11.20
C PHE A 41 1.95 5.37 10.84
N SER A 42 1.20 6.07 9.98
CA SER A 42 -0.10 5.57 9.51
C SER A 42 0.12 4.33 8.66
N ALA A 43 -0.12 3.14 9.24
CA ALA A 43 -0.12 1.90 8.48
C ALA A 43 -1.31 1.93 7.50
N PRO A 44 -1.09 1.57 6.22
CA PRO A 44 -2.20 1.43 5.29
C PRO A 44 -3.16 0.36 5.82
N SER A 45 -4.39 0.75 6.10
CA SER A 45 -5.48 -0.17 6.40
C SER A 45 -5.96 -0.75 5.07
N TYR A 46 -5.63 -2.02 4.80
CA TYR A 46 -6.20 -2.73 3.67
C TYR A 46 -7.61 -3.20 4.05
N SER A 47 -8.61 -2.52 3.53
CA SER A 47 -9.98 -3.03 3.51
C SER A 47 -10.06 -4.09 2.42
N HIS A 48 -10.52 -5.31 2.74
CA HIS A 48 -10.71 -6.41 1.80
C HIS A 48 -11.88 -6.21 0.81
N ARG A 49 -12.53 -5.04 0.84
CA ARG A 49 -13.49 -4.63 -0.18
C ARG A 49 -12.94 -3.37 -0.82
N GLY A 50 -12.42 -3.52 -2.05
CA GLY A 50 -12.01 -2.39 -2.87
C GLY A 50 -13.12 -1.35 -2.99
N ALA A 51 -12.75 -0.08 -3.11
CA ALA A 51 -13.68 0.99 -3.42
C ALA A 51 -14.40 0.68 -4.75
N LEU A 52 -15.62 1.19 -4.92
CA LEU A 52 -16.46 0.95 -6.12
C LEU A 52 -15.75 1.32 -7.45
N ASP A 53 -14.72 2.17 -7.38
CA ASP A 53 -13.93 2.66 -8.53
C ASP A 53 -12.49 2.08 -8.56
N GLU A 54 -12.15 1.13 -7.68
CA GLU A 54 -10.83 0.51 -7.70
C GLU A 54 -10.72 -0.42 -8.89
N ILE A 55 -9.67 -0.26 -9.70
CA ILE A 55 -9.34 -1.18 -10.78
C ILE A 55 -8.88 -2.49 -10.15
N ASP A 56 -9.81 -3.41 -9.99
CA ASP A 56 -9.53 -4.75 -9.51
C ASP A 56 -8.86 -5.56 -10.62
N VAL A 57 -7.55 -5.72 -10.52
CA VAL A 57 -6.73 -6.48 -11.48
C VAL A 57 -7.07 -7.97 -11.51
N CYS A 58 -7.81 -8.45 -10.50
CA CYS A 58 -8.31 -9.83 -10.44
C CYS A 58 -9.59 -10.05 -11.23
N ARG A 59 -10.21 -9.00 -11.74
CA ARG A 59 -11.39 -9.10 -12.60
C ARG A 59 -10.97 -9.32 -14.04
N ILE A 60 -11.47 -10.40 -14.59
CA ILE A 60 -11.35 -10.74 -16.02
C ILE A 60 -12.70 -10.56 -16.69
N ARG A 61 -12.66 -10.19 -17.96
CA ARG A 61 -13.87 -10.07 -18.78
C ARG A 61 -13.97 -11.26 -19.73
N VAL A 62 -15.12 -11.92 -19.71
CA VAL A 62 -15.45 -13.00 -20.64
C VAL A 62 -16.70 -12.56 -21.39
N GLY A 63 -16.52 -12.10 -22.63
CA GLY A 63 -17.59 -11.46 -23.39
C GLY A 63 -18.09 -10.19 -22.70
N THR A 64 -19.39 -10.17 -22.39
CA THR A 64 -20.03 -9.05 -21.66
C THR A 64 -19.96 -9.18 -20.14
N GLU A 65 -19.59 -10.35 -19.65
CA GLU A 65 -19.64 -10.69 -18.23
C GLU A 65 -18.29 -10.50 -17.55
N LYS A 66 -18.32 -10.39 -16.22
CA LYS A 66 -17.13 -10.25 -15.39
C LYS A 66 -16.98 -11.46 -14.47
N ILE A 67 -15.76 -11.93 -14.36
CA ILE A 67 -15.38 -12.99 -13.44
C ILE A 67 -14.29 -12.44 -12.53
N HIS A 68 -14.43 -12.64 -11.24
CA HIS A 68 -13.41 -12.33 -10.25
C HIS A 68 -12.59 -13.59 -9.97
N PHE A 69 -11.29 -13.49 -10.15
CA PHE A 69 -10.33 -14.57 -9.87
C PHE A 69 -9.64 -14.34 -8.55
N THR A 70 -9.54 -15.37 -7.72
CA THR A 70 -8.74 -15.33 -6.49
C THR A 70 -8.07 -16.67 -6.28
N ALA A 71 -6.78 -16.64 -5.96
CA ALA A 71 -6.01 -17.80 -5.56
C ALA A 71 -5.69 -17.75 -4.06
N TYR A 72 -5.83 -18.87 -3.37
CA TYR A 72 -5.48 -19.01 -1.96
C TYR A 72 -4.49 -20.14 -1.79
N THR A 73 -3.52 -19.96 -0.89
CA THR A 73 -2.57 -21.00 -0.46
C THR A 73 -2.81 -21.32 1.03
N PRO A 74 -3.85 -22.13 1.37
CA PRO A 74 -4.39 -22.22 2.74
C PRO A 74 -3.38 -22.71 3.76
N THR A 75 -2.46 -23.58 3.36
CA THR A 75 -1.42 -24.13 4.25
C THR A 75 -0.27 -23.16 4.52
N LEU A 76 -0.10 -22.09 3.68
CA LEU A 76 1.06 -21.21 3.70
C LEU A 76 0.69 -19.77 4.11
N THR A 77 -0.43 -19.25 3.61
CA THR A 77 -0.85 -17.86 3.85
C THR A 77 -2.26 -17.73 4.43
N GLN A 78 -2.85 -18.84 4.88
CA GLN A 78 -4.19 -18.88 5.46
C GLN A 78 -5.28 -18.32 4.51
N SER A 79 -5.89 -17.19 4.88
CA SER A 79 -6.99 -16.55 4.14
C SER A 79 -6.55 -15.42 3.21
N GLN A 80 -5.24 -15.24 2.99
CA GLN A 80 -4.76 -14.21 2.07
C GLN A 80 -5.04 -14.62 0.63
N GLY A 81 -5.77 -13.79 -0.09
CA GLY A 81 -6.07 -13.96 -1.51
C GLY A 81 -5.01 -13.30 -2.40
N PHE A 82 -4.68 -13.96 -3.48
CA PHE A 82 -3.76 -13.50 -4.51
C PHE A 82 -4.45 -13.48 -5.87
N CYS A 83 -3.93 -12.69 -6.79
CA CYS A 83 -4.45 -12.57 -8.14
C CYS A 83 -3.46 -13.10 -9.17
N ARG A 84 -2.51 -12.27 -9.59
CA ARG A 84 -1.54 -12.61 -10.63
C ARG A 84 -0.24 -13.21 -10.11
N PHE A 85 0.13 -12.86 -8.89
CA PHE A 85 1.39 -13.27 -8.27
C PHE A 85 1.07 -14.06 -7.00
N ILE A 86 1.32 -15.36 -7.05
CA ILE A 86 1.08 -16.27 -5.95
C ILE A 86 2.47 -16.63 -5.39
N PRO A 87 2.83 -16.15 -4.17
CA PRO A 87 4.21 -16.17 -3.72
C PRO A 87 4.73 -17.58 -3.41
N ASN A 88 3.84 -18.52 -3.12
CA ASN A 88 4.21 -19.83 -2.63
C ASN A 88 3.90 -20.92 -3.64
N VAL A 89 4.79 -21.93 -3.71
CA VAL A 89 4.59 -23.16 -4.45
C VAL A 89 3.99 -24.21 -3.53
N GLY A 90 2.81 -24.73 -3.84
CA GLY A 90 2.11 -25.74 -3.03
C GLY A 90 0.65 -25.88 -3.39
N LEU A 91 -0.14 -26.46 -2.49
CA LEU A 91 -1.57 -26.59 -2.66
C LEU A 91 -2.21 -25.20 -2.75
N THR A 92 -2.86 -24.94 -3.89
CA THR A 92 -3.49 -23.66 -4.20
C THR A 92 -4.94 -23.88 -4.62
N ASN A 93 -5.85 -23.15 -3.99
CA ASN A 93 -7.26 -23.12 -4.35
C ASN A 93 -7.47 -21.94 -5.30
N LEU A 94 -7.79 -22.22 -6.55
CA LEU A 94 -8.19 -21.23 -7.54
C LEU A 94 -9.71 -21.07 -7.52
N ILE A 95 -10.19 -19.85 -7.35
CA ILE A 95 -11.61 -19.54 -7.24
C ILE A 95 -11.98 -18.53 -8.31
N PHE A 96 -13.04 -18.83 -9.06
CA PHE A 96 -13.64 -17.96 -10.05
C PHE A 96 -15.06 -17.66 -9.63
N ASP A 97 -15.32 -16.41 -9.24
CA ASP A 97 -16.63 -15.92 -8.86
C ASP A 97 -17.25 -15.10 -9.98
N TYR A 98 -18.45 -15.46 -10.39
CA TYR A 98 -19.16 -14.75 -11.45
C TYR A 98 -19.93 -13.57 -10.91
N GLU A 99 -19.66 -12.40 -11.46
CA GLU A 99 -20.40 -11.19 -11.16
C GLU A 99 -21.57 -11.04 -12.13
N GLY A 100 -22.71 -11.66 -11.83
CA GLY A 100 -23.89 -11.50 -12.65
C GLY A 100 -24.90 -12.63 -12.52
N LYS A 101 -26.20 -12.28 -12.55
CA LYS A 101 -27.29 -13.27 -12.45
C LYS A 101 -27.39 -14.16 -13.69
N LYS A 102 -26.98 -13.66 -14.85
CA LYS A 102 -27.04 -14.38 -16.13
C LYS A 102 -26.06 -15.56 -16.19
N LEU A 103 -24.96 -15.48 -15.47
CA LEU A 103 -23.92 -16.52 -15.47
C LEU A 103 -24.30 -17.80 -14.72
N ARG A 104 -25.43 -17.82 -13.99
CA ARG A 104 -25.90 -19.03 -13.28
C ARG A 104 -26.45 -20.11 -14.19
N ASP A 105 -26.79 -19.75 -15.43
CA ASP A 105 -27.35 -20.68 -16.41
C ASP A 105 -26.34 -21.11 -17.48
N VAL A 106 -25.10 -20.59 -17.40
CA VAL A 106 -24.05 -20.92 -18.35
C VAL A 106 -23.24 -22.12 -17.92
N SER A 107 -22.66 -22.82 -18.88
CA SER A 107 -21.69 -23.89 -18.64
C SER A 107 -20.29 -23.33 -18.73
N ILE A 108 -19.44 -23.69 -17.75
CA ILE A 108 -18.07 -23.21 -17.66
C ILE A 108 -17.10 -24.38 -17.69
N GLU A 109 -16.17 -24.27 -18.59
CA GLU A 109 -15.00 -25.12 -18.76
C GLU A 109 -13.78 -24.37 -18.24
N PHE A 110 -12.93 -25.05 -17.50
CA PHE A 110 -11.75 -24.45 -16.89
C PHE A 110 -10.53 -25.33 -17.11
N GLU A 111 -9.45 -24.74 -17.61
CA GLU A 111 -8.18 -25.40 -17.85
C GLU A 111 -7.02 -24.55 -17.32
N VAL A 112 -5.96 -25.21 -16.81
CA VAL A 112 -4.70 -24.55 -16.47
C VAL A 112 -3.57 -25.20 -17.21
N THR A 113 -2.75 -24.37 -17.87
CA THR A 113 -1.53 -24.79 -18.56
C THR A 113 -0.31 -24.19 -17.88
N LYS A 114 0.82 -24.90 -17.94
CA LYS A 114 2.13 -24.36 -17.57
C LYS A 114 2.84 -23.84 -18.82
N GLU A 115 3.31 -22.61 -18.74
CA GLU A 115 4.00 -21.95 -19.83
C GLU A 115 5.54 -22.06 -19.70
N PRO A 116 6.33 -21.98 -20.80
CA PRO A 116 5.88 -21.71 -22.18
C PRO A 116 5.44 -22.97 -22.98
N GLU A 117 5.56 -24.16 -22.41
CA GLU A 117 5.31 -25.42 -23.13
C GLU A 117 3.82 -25.68 -23.39
N GLY A 118 2.92 -24.92 -22.76
CA GLY A 118 1.47 -25.11 -22.85
C GLY A 118 1.01 -26.46 -22.26
N THR A 119 1.78 -27.00 -21.31
CA THR A 119 1.48 -28.32 -20.71
C THR A 119 0.23 -28.20 -19.83
N ARG A 120 -0.82 -28.93 -20.18
CA ARG A 120 -2.05 -28.99 -19.37
C ARG A 120 -1.76 -29.67 -18.04
N ILE A 121 -2.00 -28.95 -16.94
CA ILE A 121 -1.83 -29.45 -15.57
C ILE A 121 -3.14 -29.71 -14.86
N PHE A 122 -4.21 -29.04 -15.31
CA PHE A 122 -5.54 -29.19 -14.75
C PHE A 122 -6.60 -28.99 -15.86
N TYR A 123 -7.67 -29.75 -15.79
CA TYR A 123 -8.82 -29.61 -16.69
C TYR A 123 -10.11 -29.98 -15.95
N GLN A 124 -11.09 -29.12 -16.08
CA GLN A 124 -12.44 -29.32 -15.56
C GLN A 124 -13.43 -29.21 -16.72
N GLU A 125 -14.18 -30.27 -16.93
CA GLU A 125 -15.20 -30.32 -17.96
C GLU A 125 -16.28 -29.23 -17.78
N PRO A 126 -16.95 -28.84 -18.86
CA PRO A 126 -18.02 -27.84 -18.81
C PRO A 126 -19.10 -28.22 -17.79
N GLN A 127 -19.27 -27.40 -16.78
CA GLN A 127 -20.29 -27.61 -15.74
C GLN A 127 -21.05 -26.34 -15.42
N LYS A 128 -22.31 -26.48 -15.03
CA LYS A 128 -23.13 -25.38 -14.54
C LYS A 128 -22.92 -25.18 -13.04
N SER A 129 -22.63 -23.96 -12.63
CA SER A 129 -22.51 -23.60 -11.22
C SER A 129 -23.76 -22.88 -10.74
N LYS A 130 -24.49 -23.48 -9.79
CA LYS A 130 -25.65 -22.85 -9.15
C LYS A 130 -25.27 -21.72 -8.20
N THR A 131 -24.07 -21.77 -7.64
CA THR A 131 -23.56 -20.76 -6.67
C THR A 131 -22.94 -19.56 -7.36
N GLY A 132 -22.61 -19.67 -8.64
CA GLY A 132 -21.85 -18.66 -9.34
C GLY A 132 -20.36 -18.70 -9.06
N THR A 133 -19.86 -19.80 -8.47
CA THR A 133 -18.45 -20.00 -8.13
C THR A 133 -17.97 -21.31 -8.72
N VAL A 134 -16.80 -21.31 -9.35
CA VAL A 134 -16.03 -22.51 -9.72
C VAL A 134 -14.74 -22.54 -8.93
N LYS A 135 -14.36 -23.72 -8.44
CA LYS A 135 -13.16 -23.94 -7.64
C LYS A 135 -12.31 -25.03 -8.26
N ALA A 136 -11.00 -24.84 -8.22
CA ALA A 136 -10.02 -25.84 -8.58
C ALA A 136 -8.92 -25.91 -7.51
N ASP A 137 -8.65 -27.09 -7.00
CA ASP A 137 -7.59 -27.35 -6.04
C ASP A 137 -6.42 -27.99 -6.79
N ILE A 138 -5.32 -27.25 -6.93
CA ILE A 138 -4.15 -27.68 -7.70
C ILE A 138 -2.92 -27.66 -6.80
N ASP A 139 -2.20 -28.77 -6.76
CA ASP A 139 -0.92 -28.86 -6.04
C ASP A 139 0.23 -28.51 -6.99
N PHE A 140 0.61 -27.23 -6.96
CA PHE A 140 1.71 -26.70 -7.78
C PHE A 140 3.10 -27.19 -7.35
N SER A 141 3.24 -27.88 -6.19
CA SER A 141 4.52 -28.49 -5.82
C SER A 141 4.98 -29.53 -6.85
N LYS A 142 4.04 -30.13 -7.57
CA LYS A 142 4.31 -31.11 -8.63
C LYS A 142 4.84 -30.48 -9.91
N TYR A 143 4.56 -29.21 -10.13
CA TYR A 143 4.86 -28.51 -11.38
C TYR A 143 5.91 -27.42 -11.20
N GLY A 144 6.13 -26.96 -9.96
CA GLY A 144 7.13 -25.97 -9.59
C GLY A 144 6.70 -24.51 -9.80
N ALA A 145 7.63 -23.60 -9.51
CA ALA A 145 7.45 -22.18 -9.77
C ALA A 145 7.47 -21.90 -11.28
N GLY A 146 6.83 -20.79 -11.70
CA GLY A 146 6.84 -20.33 -13.09
C GLY A 146 5.53 -19.70 -13.53
N ASP A 147 5.42 -19.51 -14.83
CA ASP A 147 4.28 -18.89 -15.48
C ASP A 147 3.22 -19.93 -15.80
N TYR A 148 1.97 -19.55 -15.57
CA TYR A 148 0.80 -20.39 -15.83
C TYR A 148 -0.28 -19.56 -16.51
N LEU A 149 -1.14 -20.25 -17.27
CA LEU A 149 -2.26 -19.64 -17.96
C LEU A 149 -3.54 -20.39 -17.58
N ALA A 150 -4.52 -19.67 -17.05
CA ALA A 150 -5.86 -20.17 -16.83
C ALA A 150 -6.73 -19.83 -18.05
N HIS A 151 -7.32 -20.85 -18.67
CA HIS A 151 -8.30 -20.74 -19.74
C HIS A 151 -9.67 -20.91 -19.13
N VAL A 152 -10.54 -19.94 -19.30
CA VAL A 152 -11.93 -19.98 -18.84
C VAL A 152 -12.84 -19.82 -20.03
N THR A 153 -13.54 -20.89 -20.38
CA THR A 153 -14.48 -20.90 -21.50
C THR A 153 -15.91 -20.93 -20.99
N ILE A 154 -16.70 -19.94 -21.37
CA ILE A 154 -18.13 -19.88 -21.07
C ILE A 154 -18.93 -20.28 -22.31
N ALA A 155 -19.85 -21.22 -22.13
CA ALA A 155 -20.80 -21.61 -23.17
C ALA A 155 -22.23 -21.20 -22.78
N HIS A 156 -22.84 -20.35 -23.58
CA HIS A 156 -24.21 -19.87 -23.43
C HIS A 156 -24.92 -19.89 -24.79
N ASP A 157 -26.10 -20.49 -24.86
CA ASP A 157 -26.95 -20.56 -26.08
C ASP A 157 -26.23 -21.04 -27.35
N GLY A 158 -25.25 -21.94 -27.19
CA GLY A 158 -24.43 -22.47 -28.26
C GLY A 158 -23.23 -21.64 -28.69
N GLU A 159 -23.07 -20.44 -28.12
CA GLU A 159 -21.90 -19.61 -28.30
C GLU A 159 -20.86 -19.90 -27.21
N LYS A 160 -19.59 -20.06 -27.60
CA LYS A 160 -18.47 -20.24 -26.71
C LYS A 160 -17.62 -18.99 -26.69
N GLN A 161 -17.32 -18.49 -25.50
CA GLN A 161 -16.42 -17.36 -25.27
C GLN A 161 -15.28 -17.80 -24.38
N ASP A 162 -14.06 -17.65 -24.86
CA ASP A 162 -12.84 -18.01 -24.14
C ASP A 162 -12.10 -16.76 -23.66
N THR A 163 -11.46 -16.87 -22.49
CA THR A 163 -10.58 -15.84 -21.96
C THR A 163 -9.39 -16.47 -21.26
N HIS A 164 -8.29 -15.72 -21.25
CA HIS A 164 -7.02 -16.17 -20.70
C HIS A 164 -6.60 -15.27 -19.54
N LEU A 165 -6.22 -15.89 -18.45
CA LEU A 165 -5.68 -15.21 -17.27
C LEU A 165 -4.26 -15.72 -16.99
N PRO A 166 -3.21 -14.93 -17.31
CA PRO A 166 -1.86 -15.27 -16.93
C PRO A 166 -1.64 -15.00 -15.45
N PHE A 167 -0.98 -15.94 -14.76
CA PHE A 167 -0.56 -15.81 -13.38
C PHE A 167 0.78 -16.52 -13.14
N VAL A 168 1.46 -16.15 -12.06
CA VAL A 168 2.80 -16.65 -11.73
C VAL A 168 2.77 -17.29 -10.35
N ILE A 169 3.39 -18.46 -10.24
CA ILE A 169 3.56 -19.18 -8.98
C ILE A 169 5.00 -19.08 -8.50
N GLY A 170 5.22 -18.87 -7.20
CA GLY A 170 6.54 -18.81 -6.58
C GLY A 170 7.23 -17.45 -6.72
N VAL A 171 6.48 -16.40 -7.06
CA VAL A 171 6.98 -15.03 -7.17
C VAL A 171 6.13 -14.10 -6.31
N GLU A 172 6.78 -13.36 -5.43
CA GLU A 172 6.13 -12.32 -4.64
C GLU A 172 6.02 -11.02 -5.44
N GLU A 173 4.85 -10.42 -5.43
CA GLU A 173 4.66 -9.10 -6.04
C GLU A 173 5.57 -8.07 -5.36
N SER A 174 6.53 -7.54 -6.09
CA SER A 174 7.44 -6.51 -5.59
C SER A 174 6.70 -5.19 -5.35
N LYS A 175 6.12 -5.05 -4.17
CA LYS A 175 5.57 -3.77 -3.69
C LYS A 175 6.72 -2.86 -3.29
N THR A 176 7.30 -2.16 -4.24
CA THR A 176 8.38 -1.21 -3.97
C THR A 176 7.80 0.00 -3.23
N PRO A 177 8.11 0.22 -1.95
CA PRO A 177 7.52 1.31 -1.16
C PRO A 177 8.16 2.68 -1.46
N TRP A 178 8.52 2.94 -2.72
CA TRP A 178 9.23 4.16 -3.15
C TRP A 178 8.52 5.44 -2.73
N GLY A 179 7.18 5.44 -2.73
CA GLY A 179 6.41 6.59 -2.30
C GLY A 179 6.66 6.98 -0.84
N ARG A 180 6.82 6.01 0.06
CA ARG A 180 7.09 6.26 1.49
C ARG A 180 8.48 6.86 1.71
N TYR A 181 9.50 6.37 0.99
CA TYR A 181 10.85 6.92 1.06
C TYR A 181 10.91 8.33 0.47
N LEU A 182 10.21 8.59 -0.62
CA LEU A 182 10.16 9.92 -1.22
C LEU A 182 9.55 10.95 -0.26
N PHE A 183 8.43 10.63 0.39
CA PHE A 183 7.83 11.49 1.41
C PHE A 183 8.78 11.74 2.58
N PHE A 184 9.47 10.72 3.06
CA PHE A 184 10.43 10.84 4.14
C PHE A 184 11.60 11.76 3.76
N VAL A 185 12.19 11.56 2.59
CA VAL A 185 13.30 12.38 2.08
C VAL A 185 12.88 13.85 1.91
N ILE A 186 11.71 14.10 1.33
CA ILE A 186 11.17 15.46 1.18
C ILE A 186 10.95 16.12 2.55
N SER A 187 10.37 15.39 3.51
CA SER A 187 10.12 15.93 4.85
C SER A 187 11.41 16.31 5.58
N VAL A 188 12.43 15.47 5.50
CA VAL A 188 13.75 15.75 6.07
C VAL A 188 14.40 16.95 5.40
N ALA A 189 14.35 17.03 4.07
CA ALA A 189 14.91 18.16 3.31
C ALA A 189 14.25 19.50 3.70
N VAL A 190 12.93 19.52 3.85
CA VAL A 190 12.18 20.70 4.30
C VAL A 190 12.57 21.11 5.72
N LEU A 191 12.70 20.17 6.64
CA LEU A 191 13.11 20.46 8.02
C LEU A 191 14.54 21.01 8.09
N VAL A 192 15.46 20.46 7.29
CA VAL A 192 16.85 20.94 7.21
C VAL A 192 16.92 22.35 6.65
N THR A 193 16.22 22.63 5.56
CA THR A 193 16.21 23.98 4.93
C THR A 193 15.61 25.02 5.84
N LEU A 194 14.52 24.71 6.54
CA LEU A 194 13.91 25.60 7.52
C LEU A 194 14.82 25.80 8.75
N GLY A 195 15.52 24.78 9.18
CA GLY A 195 16.52 24.87 10.27
C GLY A 195 17.68 25.79 9.90
N ILE A 196 18.23 25.66 8.71
CA ILE A 196 19.30 26.53 8.19
C ILE A 196 18.80 27.98 8.08
N ALA A 197 17.63 28.22 7.51
CA ALA A 197 17.04 29.55 7.38
C ALA A 197 16.80 30.21 8.77
N TYR A 198 16.40 29.44 9.76
CA TYR A 198 16.26 29.93 11.14
C TYR A 198 17.61 30.32 11.75
N LEU A 199 18.64 29.49 11.59
CA LEU A 199 19.96 29.75 12.11
C LEU A 199 20.61 30.98 11.44
N THR A 200 20.52 31.11 10.13
CA THR A 200 21.04 32.28 9.39
C THR A 200 20.37 33.58 9.82
N ARG A 201 19.05 33.57 10.05
CA ARG A 201 18.34 34.75 10.57
C ARG A 201 18.75 35.08 12.00
N LYS A 202 18.98 34.07 12.85
CA LYS A 202 19.34 34.29 14.28
C LYS A 202 20.76 34.78 14.45
N TYR A 203 21.69 34.31 13.66
CA TYR A 203 23.13 34.65 13.78
C TYR A 203 23.57 35.71 12.77
N GLY A 204 22.84 35.92 11.66
CA GLY A 204 23.17 36.94 10.67
C GLY A 204 22.81 38.36 11.10
N SER A 205 21.91 38.56 12.07
CA SER A 205 21.54 39.89 12.58
C SER A 205 22.50 40.44 13.65
N GLY A 206 23.56 39.72 13.99
CA GLY A 206 24.51 40.14 15.03
C GLY A 206 25.77 40.85 14.54
N GLN A 207 25.95 41.08 13.25
CA GLN A 207 27.21 41.58 12.68
C GLN A 207 27.16 43.00 12.13
N GLU A 208 26.07 43.75 12.34
CA GLU A 208 25.91 45.10 11.75
C GLU A 208 26.24 46.26 12.68
N ASP A 209 26.60 46.00 13.96
CA ASP A 209 26.82 47.09 14.95
C ASP A 209 28.28 47.29 15.36
N THR A 210 29.29 46.91 14.53
CA THR A 210 30.70 47.09 14.92
C THR A 210 31.53 47.98 13.96
N HIS A 211 30.91 48.86 13.22
CA HIS A 211 31.63 49.90 12.43
C HIS A 211 30.93 51.26 12.57
N LEU A 212 31.20 51.94 13.70
CA LEU A 212 31.18 53.42 13.81
C LEU A 212 32.12 53.83 14.94
#